data_2053366ef6ad590da36372fd7b8f8760
#
_entry.id   2053366ef6ad590da36372fd7b8f8760
#
_cell.length_a   1.000
_cell.length_b   1.000
_cell.length_c   1.000
_cell.angle_alpha   90.00
_cell.angle_beta   90.00
_cell.angle_gamma   90.00
#
_symmetry.space_group_name_H-M   'P 1'
#
loop_
_entity.id
_entity.type
_entity.pdbx_description
1 polymer ?
#
loop_
_entity_poly.entity_id
_entity_poly.type
_entity_poly.pdbx_seq_one_letter_code
_entity_poly.pdbx_strand_id
1 'polypeptide(L)'
;MDTKVIRRQKIKYRVRKKINGTAQKPRLSVFRSNSDIYVQLIDDDNSKTLASASSRDKDILAQKVNKVEKSKLVGAAIARKASELGLKDVVFDRGGNLYHGRVKAVADGAREGGLQFKPSKEIQ
;
A
#
# COMPACT_ATOMS: atom_id res chain seq x y z
N MET A 1 10.23 5.47 25.11
CA MET A 1 9.63 5.03 23.84
C MET A 1 9.65 3.51 23.76
N ASP A 2 8.58 2.92 23.31
CA ASP A 2 8.45 1.47 23.16
C ASP A 2 9.47 0.92 22.16
N THR A 3 10.15 -0.18 22.53
CA THR A 3 11.13 -0.86 21.66
C THR A 3 10.54 -1.26 20.30
N LYS A 4 9.28 -1.70 20.28
CA LYS A 4 8.60 -2.07 19.04
C LYS A 4 8.43 -0.88 18.09
N VAL A 5 8.13 0.29 18.63
CA VAL A 5 7.99 1.53 17.83
C VAL A 5 9.33 1.91 17.23
N ILE A 6 10.42 1.83 18.01
CA ILE A 6 11.78 2.14 17.53
C ILE A 6 12.18 1.19 16.40
N ARG A 7 11.94 -0.11 16.55
CA ARG A 7 12.24 -1.11 15.51
C ARG A 7 11.46 -0.84 14.22
N ARG A 8 10.18 -0.51 14.32
CA ARG A 8 9.34 -0.20 13.17
C ARG A 8 9.84 1.03 12.42
N GLN A 9 10.24 2.07 13.15
CA GLN A 9 10.78 3.28 12.54
C GLN A 9 12.10 3.00 11.82
N LYS A 10 12.98 2.17 12.38
CA LYS A 10 14.23 1.77 11.73
C LYS A 10 13.99 0.98 10.45
N ILE A 11 13.00 0.09 10.45
CA ILE A 11 12.63 -0.69 9.27
C ILE A 11 12.10 0.24 8.19
N LYS A 12 11.21 1.17 8.51
CA LYS A 12 10.69 2.16 7.56
C LYS A 12 11.80 2.97 6.92
N TYR A 13 12.74 3.46 7.72
CA TYR A 13 13.87 4.25 7.23
C TYR A 13 14.71 3.45 6.25
N ARG A 14 15.02 2.19 6.58
CA ARG A 14 15.81 1.30 5.74
C ARG A 14 15.12 1.00 4.41
N VAL A 15 13.82 0.74 4.44
CA VAL A 15 13.02 0.48 3.25
C VAL A 15 12.98 1.71 2.35
N ARG A 16 12.75 2.90 2.90
CA ARG A 16 12.66 4.14 2.14
C ARG A 16 13.95 4.56 1.48
N LYS A 17 15.11 4.15 2.00
CA LYS A 17 16.38 4.35 1.31
C LYS A 17 16.46 3.62 -0.01
N LYS A 18 15.81 2.45 -0.11
CA LYS A 18 15.82 1.60 -1.30
C LYS A 18 14.60 1.83 -2.18
N ILE A 19 13.51 2.34 -1.62
CA ILE A 19 12.25 2.53 -2.30
C ILE A 19 11.98 4.03 -2.43
N ASN A 20 11.93 4.49 -3.68
CA ASN A 20 11.62 5.88 -3.98
C ASN A 20 10.63 5.90 -5.14
N GLY A 21 9.49 6.56 -4.93
CA GLY A 21 8.45 6.67 -5.95
C GLY A 21 8.64 7.86 -6.87
N THR A 22 8.30 7.70 -8.14
CA THR A 22 8.31 8.76 -9.13
C THR A 22 6.91 8.93 -9.73
N ALA A 23 6.72 9.92 -10.60
CA ALA A 23 5.44 10.11 -11.28
C ALA A 23 5.09 8.92 -12.19
N GLN A 24 6.08 8.28 -12.82
CA GLN A 24 5.89 7.14 -13.71
C GLN A 24 5.82 5.81 -12.93
N LYS A 25 6.48 5.74 -11.80
CA LYS A 25 6.52 4.55 -10.94
C LYS A 25 6.34 4.98 -9.48
N PRO A 26 5.11 5.37 -9.09
CA PRO A 26 4.87 5.88 -7.75
C PRO A 26 5.03 4.82 -6.67
N ARG A 27 5.22 5.26 -5.45
CA ARG A 27 5.32 4.39 -4.29
C ARG A 27 3.91 4.07 -3.77
N LEU A 28 3.57 2.78 -3.74
CA LEU A 28 2.32 2.31 -3.14
C LEU A 28 2.57 2.11 -1.64
N SER A 29 2.18 3.09 -0.86
CA SER A 29 2.36 3.09 0.60
C SER A 29 1.14 2.49 1.29
N VAL A 30 1.38 1.53 2.17
CA VAL A 30 0.33 0.87 2.96
C VAL A 30 0.49 1.25 4.42
N PHE A 31 -0.57 1.80 4.99
CA PHE A 31 -0.65 2.08 6.42
C PHE A 31 -1.83 1.31 7.00
N ARG A 32 -1.63 0.62 8.12
CA ARG A 32 -2.71 -0.10 8.78
C ARG A 32 -2.82 0.28 10.25
N SER A 33 -4.08 0.42 10.71
CA SER A 33 -4.42 0.51 12.12
C SER A 33 -5.09 -0.81 12.55
N ASN A 34 -5.52 -0.89 13.80
CA ASN A 34 -6.21 -2.09 14.29
C ASN A 34 -7.49 -2.41 13.51
N SER A 35 -8.23 -1.39 13.10
CA SER A 35 -9.53 -1.57 12.46
C SER A 35 -9.53 -1.31 10.96
N ASP A 36 -8.60 -0.50 10.45
CA ASP A 36 -8.65 -0.05 9.06
C ASP A 36 -7.31 -0.16 8.38
N ILE A 37 -7.35 -0.08 7.04
CA ILE A 37 -6.17 -0.04 6.21
C ILE A 37 -6.30 1.09 5.18
N TYR A 38 -5.18 1.77 4.91
CA TYR A 38 -5.10 2.92 4.02
C TYR A 38 -3.96 2.72 3.04
N VAL A 39 -4.18 3.08 1.78
CA VAL A 39 -3.13 3.01 0.76
C VAL A 39 -3.06 4.32 0.00
N GLN A 40 -1.86 4.68 -0.45
CA GLN A 40 -1.62 5.90 -1.22
C GLN A 40 -0.61 5.61 -2.32
N LEU A 41 -0.82 6.22 -3.48
CA LEU A 41 0.18 6.28 -4.54
C LEU A 41 0.90 7.62 -4.42
N ILE A 42 2.19 7.59 -4.14
CA ILE A 42 2.97 8.79 -3.82
C ILE A 42 4.10 9.00 -4.83
N ASP A 43 4.16 10.21 -5.37
CA ASP A 43 5.29 10.68 -6.15
C ASP A 43 6.24 11.41 -5.18
N ASP A 44 7.32 10.74 -4.81
CA ASP A 44 8.28 11.30 -3.84
C ASP A 44 9.08 12.46 -4.41
N ASP A 45 9.29 12.49 -5.72
CA ASP A 45 10.05 13.56 -6.36
C ASP A 45 9.34 14.92 -6.23
N ASN A 46 8.01 14.91 -6.29
CA ASN A 46 7.19 16.11 -6.21
C ASN A 46 6.41 16.21 -4.89
N SER A 47 6.64 15.29 -3.97
CA SER A 47 5.94 15.22 -2.67
C SER A 47 4.42 15.28 -2.83
N LYS A 48 3.90 14.49 -3.80
CA LYS A 48 2.50 14.56 -4.18
C LYS A 48 1.84 13.18 -4.07
N THR A 49 0.66 13.13 -3.46
CA THR A 49 -0.19 11.93 -3.45
C THR A 49 -1.06 11.92 -4.70
N LEU A 50 -0.86 10.91 -5.55
CA LEU A 50 -1.55 10.80 -6.84
C LEU A 50 -2.95 10.18 -6.70
N ALA A 51 -3.10 9.24 -5.78
CA ALA A 51 -4.37 8.56 -5.51
C ALA A 51 -4.33 7.94 -4.12
N SER A 52 -5.50 7.69 -3.55
CA SER A 52 -5.63 7.02 -2.26
C SER A 52 -6.87 6.15 -2.21
N ALA A 53 -6.86 5.13 -1.35
CA ALA A 53 -7.99 4.28 -1.08
C ALA A 53 -7.92 3.80 0.37
N SER A 54 -9.07 3.42 0.94
CA SER A 54 -9.16 3.03 2.33
C SER A 54 -10.29 2.04 2.55
N SER A 55 -10.18 1.20 3.58
CA SER A 55 -11.28 0.35 4.02
C SER A 55 -12.48 1.16 4.54
N ARG A 56 -12.32 2.46 4.76
CA ARG A 56 -13.39 3.38 5.17
C ARG A 56 -14.13 4.01 3.99
N ASP A 57 -13.68 3.78 2.76
CA ASP A 57 -14.41 4.23 1.57
C ASP A 57 -15.81 3.60 1.53
N LYS A 58 -16.81 4.36 1.13
CA LYS A 58 -18.22 3.95 1.23
C LYS A 58 -18.51 2.61 0.57
N ASP A 59 -18.02 2.40 -0.63
CA ASP A 59 -18.25 1.16 -1.39
C ASP A 59 -17.57 -0.06 -0.73
N ILE A 60 -16.44 0.14 -0.08
CA ILE A 60 -15.74 -0.94 0.63
C ILE A 60 -16.36 -1.16 2.00
N LEU A 61 -16.70 -0.08 2.70
CA LEU A 61 -17.34 -0.16 4.01
C LEU A 61 -18.68 -0.87 3.95
N ALA A 62 -19.41 -0.72 2.85
CA ALA A 62 -20.71 -1.37 2.63
C ALA A 62 -20.60 -2.89 2.45
N GLN A 63 -19.42 -3.42 2.13
CA GLN A 63 -19.20 -4.85 2.00
C GLN A 63 -19.10 -5.49 3.38
N LYS A 64 -19.91 -6.52 3.61
CA LYS A 64 -19.91 -7.25 4.87
C LYS A 64 -18.95 -8.42 4.81
N VAL A 65 -17.65 -8.11 4.77
CA VAL A 65 -16.58 -9.11 4.65
C VAL A 65 -15.56 -8.89 5.77
N ASN A 66 -14.68 -9.85 5.97
CA ASN A 66 -13.65 -9.75 7.01
C ASN A 66 -12.57 -8.74 6.63
N LYS A 67 -11.66 -8.45 7.57
CA LYS A 67 -10.61 -7.45 7.39
C LYS A 67 -9.66 -7.77 6.23
N VAL A 68 -9.34 -9.04 6.02
CA VAL A 68 -8.45 -9.48 4.94
C VAL A 68 -9.11 -9.22 3.58
N GLU A 69 -10.38 -9.58 3.44
CA GLU A 69 -11.12 -9.36 2.20
C GLU A 69 -11.32 -7.86 1.93
N LYS A 70 -11.58 -7.06 2.96
CA LYS A 70 -11.64 -5.60 2.82
C LYS A 70 -10.31 -5.03 2.32
N SER A 71 -9.20 -5.54 2.84
CA SER A 71 -7.87 -5.12 2.39
C SER A 71 -7.64 -5.46 0.92
N LYS A 72 -8.11 -6.61 0.47
CA LYS A 72 -8.05 -6.99 -0.94
C LYS A 72 -8.87 -6.03 -1.81
N LEU A 73 -10.06 -5.62 -1.33
CA LEU A 73 -10.89 -4.64 -2.03
C LEU A 73 -10.21 -3.27 -2.10
N VAL A 74 -9.49 -2.87 -1.04
CA VAL A 74 -8.71 -1.63 -1.03
C VAL A 74 -7.61 -1.69 -2.09
N GLY A 75 -6.91 -2.82 -2.19
CA GLY A 75 -5.91 -3.03 -3.24
C GLY A 75 -6.49 -2.93 -4.63
N ALA A 76 -7.63 -3.56 -4.87
CA ALA A 76 -8.32 -3.48 -6.15
C ALA A 76 -8.77 -2.05 -6.46
N ALA A 77 -9.23 -1.31 -5.46
CA ALA A 77 -9.66 0.08 -5.63
C ALA A 77 -8.49 0.99 -6.03
N ILE A 78 -7.33 0.85 -5.38
CA ILE A 78 -6.17 1.67 -5.73
C ILE A 78 -5.64 1.30 -7.12
N ALA A 79 -5.70 0.03 -7.50
CA ALA A 79 -5.32 -0.41 -8.84
C ALA A 79 -6.22 0.21 -9.92
N ARG A 80 -7.53 0.28 -9.67
CA ARG A 80 -8.46 0.93 -10.58
C ARG A 80 -8.15 2.42 -10.72
N LYS A 81 -7.88 3.11 -9.63
CA LYS A 81 -7.51 4.53 -9.65
C LYS A 81 -6.20 4.76 -10.40
N ALA A 82 -5.22 3.87 -10.20
CA ALA A 82 -3.96 3.92 -10.94
C ALA A 82 -4.17 3.74 -12.43
N SER A 83 -5.03 2.80 -12.81
CA SER A 83 -5.37 2.55 -14.21
C SER A 83 -5.99 3.79 -14.87
N GLU A 84 -6.85 4.49 -14.16
CA GLU A 84 -7.46 5.74 -14.63
C GLU A 84 -6.41 6.83 -14.86
N LEU A 85 -5.29 6.78 -14.12
CA LEU A 85 -4.16 7.70 -14.28
C LEU A 85 -3.12 7.21 -15.29
N GLY A 86 -3.35 6.04 -15.91
CA GLY A 86 -2.43 5.45 -16.86
C GLY A 86 -1.20 4.80 -16.22
N LEU A 87 -1.29 4.44 -14.95
CA LEU A 87 -0.18 3.87 -14.19
C LEU A 87 -0.34 2.35 -14.04
N LYS A 88 0.74 1.60 -14.27
CA LYS A 88 0.77 0.15 -14.08
C LYS A 88 1.86 -0.28 -13.10
N ASP A 89 3.03 0.36 -13.18
CA ASP A 89 4.19 0.00 -12.38
C ASP A 89 4.24 0.83 -11.12
N VAL A 90 4.42 0.16 -9.98
CA VAL A 90 4.55 0.83 -8.69
C VAL A 90 5.67 0.18 -7.89
N VAL A 91 6.15 0.89 -6.88
CA VAL A 91 7.10 0.37 -5.89
C VAL A 91 6.29 0.12 -4.62
N PHE A 92 6.24 -1.12 -4.16
CA PHE A 92 5.44 -1.47 -2.98
C PHE A 92 6.19 -1.14 -1.68
N ASP A 93 5.60 -0.27 -0.86
CA ASP A 93 6.11 0.10 0.45
C ASP A 93 5.12 -0.38 1.52
N ARG A 94 5.49 -1.44 2.22
CA ARG A 94 4.64 -2.02 3.27
C ARG A 94 4.65 -1.23 4.59
N GLY A 95 5.36 -0.10 4.65
CA GLY A 95 5.32 0.81 5.79
C GLY A 95 5.90 0.22 7.08
N GLY A 96 6.86 -0.69 6.99
CA GLY A 96 7.45 -1.35 8.15
C GLY A 96 6.61 -2.53 8.67
N ASN A 97 5.45 -2.82 8.07
CA ASN A 97 4.64 -3.97 8.44
C ASN A 97 5.17 -5.24 7.77
N LEU A 98 4.87 -6.39 8.38
CA LEU A 98 5.20 -7.68 7.75
C LEU A 98 4.35 -7.88 6.50
N TYR A 99 4.95 -8.52 5.49
CA TYR A 99 4.23 -8.89 4.26
C TYR A 99 3.38 -10.13 4.54
N HIS A 100 2.27 -9.91 5.26
CA HIS A 100 1.40 -10.97 5.73
C HIS A 100 -0.01 -10.42 6.00
N GLY A 101 -1.00 -11.28 6.00
CA GLY A 101 -2.38 -10.92 6.35
C GLY A 101 -2.93 -9.79 5.50
N ARG A 102 -3.35 -8.71 6.13
CA ARG A 102 -3.98 -7.56 5.45
C ARG A 102 -3.05 -6.88 4.46
N VAL A 103 -1.78 -6.75 4.78
CA VAL A 103 -0.81 -6.11 3.89
C VAL A 103 -0.63 -6.92 2.61
N LYS A 104 -0.50 -8.25 2.74
CA LYS A 104 -0.44 -9.14 1.60
C LYS A 104 -1.74 -9.11 0.79
N ALA A 105 -2.88 -9.02 1.45
CA ALA A 105 -4.18 -8.95 0.78
C ALA A 105 -4.30 -7.69 -0.10
N VAL A 106 -3.80 -6.54 0.38
CA VAL A 106 -3.73 -5.31 -0.43
C VAL A 106 -2.87 -5.55 -1.67
N ALA A 107 -1.70 -6.16 -1.51
CA ALA A 107 -0.81 -6.45 -2.62
C ALA A 107 -1.48 -7.38 -3.65
N ASP A 108 -2.13 -8.44 -3.18
CA ASP A 108 -2.83 -9.39 -4.05
C ASP A 108 -3.97 -8.69 -4.82
N GLY A 109 -4.77 -7.88 -4.14
CA GLY A 109 -5.85 -7.11 -4.77
C GLY A 109 -5.33 -6.12 -5.80
N ALA A 110 -4.24 -5.44 -5.50
CA ALA A 110 -3.62 -4.50 -6.42
C ALA A 110 -3.09 -5.21 -7.68
N ARG A 111 -2.46 -6.38 -7.52
CA ARG A 111 -1.98 -7.16 -8.66
C ARG A 111 -3.12 -7.69 -9.53
N GLU A 112 -4.19 -8.16 -8.91
CA GLU A 112 -5.38 -8.62 -9.63
C GLU A 112 -6.02 -7.47 -10.43
N GLY A 113 -5.91 -6.24 -9.92
CA GLY A 113 -6.40 -5.04 -10.59
C GLY A 113 -5.49 -4.50 -11.67
N GLY A 114 -4.31 -5.11 -11.88
CA GLY A 114 -3.41 -4.76 -12.96
C GLY A 114 -2.13 -4.06 -12.56
N LEU A 115 -1.91 -3.75 -11.29
CA LEU A 115 -0.65 -3.15 -10.85
C LEU A 115 0.48 -4.16 -10.87
N GLN A 116 1.68 -3.71 -11.23
CA GLN A 116 2.87 -4.53 -11.33
C GLN A 116 3.94 -4.04 -10.36
N PHE A 117 4.42 -4.93 -9.51
CA PHE A 117 5.49 -4.64 -8.56
C PHE A 117 6.10 -5.94 -8.05
N LYS A 118 7.33 -5.85 -7.54
CA LYS A 118 8.02 -7.00 -6.99
C LYS A 118 7.50 -7.33 -5.59
N PRO A 119 7.53 -8.62 -5.19
CA PRO A 119 7.24 -9.00 -3.80
C PRO A 119 8.17 -8.27 -2.84
N SER A 120 7.65 -7.93 -1.66
CA SER A 120 8.40 -7.15 -0.69
C SER A 120 9.42 -7.94 0.12
N LYS A 121 9.57 -9.23 -0.12
CA LYS A 121 10.51 -10.07 0.65
C LYS A 121 11.96 -9.64 0.53
N GLU A 122 12.34 -8.94 -0.52
CA GLU A 122 13.68 -8.39 -0.70
C GLU A 122 13.96 -7.23 0.24
N ILE A 123 12.94 -6.72 0.92
CA ILE A 123 13.01 -5.55 1.78
C ILE A 123 13.04 -5.94 3.27
N GLN A 124 13.01 -7.21 3.53
CA GLN A 124 13.02 -7.75 4.90
C GLN A 124 14.33 -7.50 5.63
#